data_d69ec0444babceec5cccacf2667a43f0
#
_entry.id   d69ec0444babceec5cccacf2667a43f0
#
_cell.length_a   1.000
_cell.length_b   1.000
_cell.length_c   1.000
_cell.angle_alpha   90.00
_cell.angle_beta   90.00
_cell.angle_gamma   90.00
#
_symmetry.space_group_name_H-M   'P 1'
#
loop_
_entity.id
_entity.type
_entity.pdbx_description
1 polymer ?
#
loop_
_entity_poly.entity_id
_entity_poly.type
_entity_poly.pdbx_seq_one_letter_code
_entity_poly.pdbx_strand_id
1 'polypeptide(L)'
;SPGQVAFTVEEAVAAAEELGAPVMVKAQVHTGGRGKAGGVKFAADIDAVREHATNILGLDINGHLVKRVWIEKASNIAEEYYASFTLDRSAKKHLGMLSKEGGVEIETVAEENPDAIAKIWVDPVVGLDEATTRAWVAAANLPEAAVEGAVDILQKLYTAYTDGDCELVEINPLILTPEGKVHV
;
A
#
# COMPACT_ATOMS: atom_id res chain seq x y z
N SER A 1 -3.07 -6.61 6.60
CA SER A 1 -3.60 -6.26 7.94
C SER A 1 -5.04 -6.70 8.10
N PRO A 2 -5.48 -7.14 9.32
CA PRO A 2 -6.89 -7.41 9.59
C PRO A 2 -7.74 -6.16 9.44
N GLY A 3 -8.93 -6.29 8.85
CA GLY A 3 -9.82 -5.15 8.66
C GLY A 3 -11.22 -5.55 8.25
N GLN A 4 -12.15 -4.57 8.29
CA GLN A 4 -13.56 -4.75 7.95
C GLN A 4 -14.07 -3.52 7.18
N VAL A 5 -14.99 -3.77 6.23
CA VAL A 5 -15.71 -2.69 5.54
C VAL A 5 -16.86 -2.19 6.40
N ALA A 6 -17.10 -0.87 6.37
CA ALA A 6 -18.24 -0.24 7.04
C ALA A 6 -18.90 0.78 6.11
N PHE A 7 -20.23 0.80 6.10
CA PHE A 7 -21.06 1.70 5.29
C PHE A 7 -21.71 2.81 6.13
N THR A 8 -21.70 2.64 7.45
CA THR A 8 -22.21 3.61 8.41
C THR A 8 -21.19 3.87 9.51
N VAL A 9 -21.41 4.94 10.28
CA VAL A 9 -20.57 5.27 11.45
C VAL A 9 -20.65 4.18 12.52
N GLU A 10 -21.85 3.62 12.73
CA GLU A 10 -22.11 2.57 13.71
C GLU A 10 -21.38 1.27 13.32
N GLU A 11 -21.38 0.90 12.04
CA GLU A 11 -20.62 -0.25 11.54
C GLU A 11 -19.10 -0.03 11.69
N ALA A 12 -18.61 1.20 11.45
CA ALA A 12 -17.20 1.53 11.62
C ALA A 12 -16.76 1.41 13.09
N VAL A 13 -17.61 1.87 14.02
CA VAL A 13 -17.37 1.73 15.47
C VAL A 13 -17.38 0.25 15.88
N ALA A 14 -18.36 -0.53 15.44
CA ALA A 14 -18.42 -1.96 15.76
C ALA A 14 -17.20 -2.72 15.22
N ALA A 15 -16.75 -2.43 14.00
CA ALA A 15 -15.54 -3.00 13.42
C ALA A 15 -14.29 -2.65 14.25
N ALA A 16 -14.18 -1.39 14.71
CA ALA A 16 -13.06 -0.96 15.53
C ALA A 16 -13.07 -1.59 16.93
N GLU A 17 -14.24 -1.80 17.53
CA GLU A 17 -14.38 -2.52 18.81
C GLU A 17 -13.91 -3.98 18.68
N GLU A 18 -14.27 -4.66 17.59
CA GLU A 18 -13.86 -6.04 17.32
C GLU A 18 -12.35 -6.15 17.04
N LEU A 19 -11.79 -5.24 16.22
CA LEU A 19 -10.35 -5.23 15.88
C LEU A 19 -9.48 -4.76 17.05
N GLY A 20 -10.04 -3.99 17.97
CA GLY A 20 -9.34 -3.29 19.06
C GLY A 20 -8.55 -2.08 18.55
N ALA A 21 -8.78 -0.91 19.12
CA ALA A 21 -7.99 0.30 18.80
C ALA A 21 -6.49 0.12 19.16
N PRO A 22 -5.57 0.84 18.53
CA PRO A 22 -5.80 1.85 17.48
C PRO A 22 -6.09 1.22 16.11
N VAL A 23 -6.82 1.95 15.26
CA VAL A 23 -7.17 1.54 13.90
C VAL A 23 -6.96 2.67 12.89
N MET A 24 -6.90 2.33 11.60
CA MET A 24 -6.99 3.28 10.49
C MET A 24 -8.42 3.31 9.95
N VAL A 25 -8.94 4.49 9.65
CA VAL A 25 -10.22 4.71 8.94
C VAL A 25 -9.87 5.16 7.53
N LYS A 26 -10.16 4.34 6.52
CA LYS A 26 -9.70 4.55 5.13
C LYS A 26 -10.88 4.63 4.17
N ALA A 27 -11.08 5.75 3.50
CA ALA A 27 -12.05 5.89 2.41
C ALA A 27 -11.84 4.82 1.32
N GLN A 28 -12.93 4.27 0.79
CA GLN A 28 -12.91 3.32 -0.32
C GLN A 28 -13.58 3.94 -1.55
N VAL A 29 -12.75 4.42 -2.47
CA VAL A 29 -13.14 5.05 -3.75
C VAL A 29 -12.21 4.60 -4.87
N HIS A 30 -12.67 4.70 -6.12
CA HIS A 30 -11.90 4.31 -7.31
C HIS A 30 -11.02 5.49 -7.82
N THR A 31 -10.26 6.10 -6.89
CA THR A 31 -9.28 7.16 -7.24
C THR A 31 -8.13 7.16 -6.23
N GLY A 32 -6.98 7.67 -6.64
CA GLY A 32 -5.84 7.97 -5.80
C GLY A 32 -6.02 9.25 -4.97
N GLY A 33 -4.99 9.64 -4.20
CA GLY A 33 -4.98 10.88 -3.44
C GLY A 33 -5.85 10.89 -2.18
N ARG A 34 -6.34 9.72 -1.72
CA ARG A 34 -7.22 9.59 -0.55
C ARG A 34 -6.64 10.21 0.71
N GLY A 35 -5.34 10.03 0.94
CA GLY A 35 -4.64 10.59 2.11
C GLY A 35 -4.65 12.12 2.08
N LYS A 36 -4.27 12.74 0.95
CA LYS A 36 -4.27 14.19 0.75
C LYS A 36 -5.66 14.80 0.92
N ALA A 37 -6.69 14.10 0.43
CA ALA A 37 -8.08 14.53 0.57
C ALA A 37 -8.65 14.36 2.00
N GLY A 38 -7.88 13.85 2.95
CA GLY A 38 -8.33 13.59 4.32
C GLY A 38 -9.15 12.31 4.49
N GLY A 39 -9.18 11.45 3.46
CA GLY A 39 -9.92 10.18 3.46
C GLY A 39 -9.19 9.03 4.15
N VAL A 40 -8.01 9.26 4.75
CA VAL A 40 -7.26 8.26 5.54
C VAL A 40 -6.88 8.88 6.87
N LYS A 41 -7.34 8.31 7.99
CA LYS A 41 -7.13 8.83 9.34
C LYS A 41 -6.77 7.74 10.33
N PHE A 42 -5.82 8.04 11.20
CA PHE A 42 -5.50 7.24 12.37
C PHE A 42 -6.48 7.56 13.50
N ALA A 43 -7.02 6.52 14.12
CA ALA A 43 -7.95 6.64 15.27
C ALA A 43 -7.34 5.88 16.46
N ALA A 44 -6.99 6.63 17.50
CA ALA A 44 -6.40 6.07 18.71
C ALA A 44 -7.42 5.30 19.57
N ASP A 45 -8.69 5.70 19.48
CA ASP A 45 -9.80 5.19 20.28
C ASP A 45 -11.12 5.21 19.47
N ILE A 46 -12.19 4.73 20.08
CA ILE A 46 -13.52 4.63 19.46
C ILE A 46 -14.16 5.98 19.17
N ASP A 47 -13.91 6.99 19.98
CA ASP A 47 -14.45 8.33 19.75
C ASP A 47 -13.81 8.95 18.50
N ALA A 48 -12.51 8.78 18.32
CA ALA A 48 -11.81 9.17 17.10
C ALA A 48 -12.31 8.39 15.86
N VAL A 49 -12.63 7.09 15.99
CA VAL A 49 -13.26 6.32 14.89
C VAL A 49 -14.59 6.93 14.47
N ARG A 50 -15.44 7.25 15.44
CA ARG A 50 -16.75 7.87 15.20
C ARG A 50 -16.61 9.21 14.49
N GLU A 51 -15.71 10.07 14.96
CA GLU A 51 -15.44 11.37 14.35
C GLU A 51 -14.94 11.20 12.91
N HIS A 52 -13.92 10.37 12.70
CA HIS A 52 -13.32 10.18 11.39
C HIS A 52 -14.27 9.52 10.41
N ALA A 53 -15.04 8.51 10.81
CA ALA A 53 -16.05 7.88 9.95
C ALA A 53 -17.14 8.89 9.55
N THR A 54 -17.57 9.76 10.47
CA THR A 54 -18.55 10.83 10.19
C THR A 54 -18.01 11.81 9.14
N ASN A 55 -16.74 12.20 9.24
CA ASN A 55 -16.12 13.16 8.33
C ASN A 55 -15.76 12.57 6.97
N ILE A 56 -15.48 11.26 6.89
CA ILE A 56 -15.03 10.58 5.68
C ILE A 56 -16.20 10.04 4.86
N LEU A 57 -17.23 9.48 5.50
CA LEU A 57 -18.44 9.06 4.80
C LEU A 57 -19.15 10.30 4.20
N GLY A 58 -19.36 10.29 2.90
CA GLY A 58 -19.93 11.43 2.17
C GLY A 58 -18.89 12.45 1.67
N LEU A 59 -17.60 12.30 1.99
CA LEU A 59 -16.54 13.13 1.43
C LEU A 59 -16.44 12.93 -0.09
N ASP A 60 -16.26 14.01 -0.84
CA ASP A 60 -15.93 13.94 -2.26
C ASP A 60 -14.41 13.91 -2.43
N ILE A 61 -13.90 12.88 -3.10
CA ILE A 61 -12.50 12.74 -3.44
C ILE A 61 -12.38 12.67 -4.96
N ASN A 62 -11.94 13.75 -5.59
CA ASN A 62 -11.78 13.85 -7.03
C ASN A 62 -13.06 13.47 -7.81
N GLY A 63 -14.24 13.88 -7.36
CA GLY A 63 -15.52 13.58 -7.97
C GLY A 63 -16.09 12.20 -7.58
N HIS A 64 -15.46 11.49 -6.66
CA HIS A 64 -15.93 10.21 -6.14
C HIS A 64 -16.43 10.35 -4.70
N LEU A 65 -17.73 10.22 -4.51
CA LEU A 65 -18.35 10.25 -3.18
C LEU A 65 -17.98 8.99 -2.39
N VAL A 66 -17.44 9.17 -1.20
CA VAL A 66 -17.10 8.07 -0.28
C VAL A 66 -18.38 7.49 0.30
N LYS A 67 -18.72 6.24 -0.09
CA LYS A 67 -19.91 5.50 0.36
C LYS A 67 -19.61 4.45 1.42
N ARG A 68 -18.30 4.16 1.65
CA ARG A 68 -17.84 3.14 2.60
C ARG A 68 -16.42 3.45 3.02
N VAL A 69 -16.08 3.00 4.22
CA VAL A 69 -14.73 3.04 4.77
C VAL A 69 -14.23 1.63 5.04
N TRP A 70 -12.91 1.46 5.03
CA TRP A 70 -12.22 0.29 5.51
C TRP A 70 -11.64 0.62 6.88
N ILE A 71 -12.01 -0.16 7.90
CA ILE A 71 -11.46 -0.07 9.24
C ILE A 71 -10.38 -1.15 9.35
N GLU A 72 -9.17 -0.75 9.62
CA GLU A 72 -8.00 -1.63 9.61
C GLU A 72 -7.22 -1.48 10.91
N LYS A 73 -6.78 -2.60 11.47
CA LYS A 73 -5.88 -2.56 12.63
C LYS A 73 -4.65 -1.73 12.30
N ALA A 74 -4.36 -0.71 13.10
CA ALA A 74 -3.19 0.13 12.90
C ALA A 74 -1.91 -0.69 13.13
N SER A 75 -0.95 -0.50 12.22
CA SER A 75 0.36 -1.11 12.33
C SER A 75 1.33 -0.17 13.01
N ASN A 76 2.24 -0.71 13.82
CA ASN A 76 3.39 0.04 14.29
C ASN A 76 4.44 0.08 13.16
N ILE A 77 4.71 1.26 12.61
CA ILE A 77 5.54 1.44 11.42
C ILE A 77 6.90 1.97 11.83
N ALA A 78 7.97 1.24 11.48
CA ALA A 78 9.35 1.70 11.60
C ALA A 78 9.83 2.36 10.29
N GLU A 79 9.54 1.72 9.14
CA GLU A 79 9.88 2.25 7.81
C GLU A 79 8.76 1.94 6.82
N GLU A 80 8.61 2.81 5.83
CA GLU A 80 7.64 2.69 4.74
C GLU A 80 8.38 2.60 3.40
N TYR A 81 7.93 1.67 2.55
CA TYR A 81 8.48 1.44 1.22
C TYR A 81 7.37 1.53 0.17
N TYR A 82 7.77 1.75 -1.07
CA TYR A 82 6.90 1.69 -2.23
C TYR A 82 7.22 0.46 -3.07
N ALA A 83 6.21 -0.25 -3.56
CA ALA A 83 6.37 -1.33 -4.51
C ALA A 83 5.24 -1.35 -5.53
N SER A 84 5.56 -1.55 -6.81
CA SER A 84 4.54 -1.70 -7.86
C SER A 84 5.01 -2.54 -9.04
N PHE A 85 4.04 -3.06 -9.80
CA PHE A 85 4.25 -3.60 -11.14
C PHE A 85 3.27 -2.95 -12.13
N THR A 86 3.79 -2.63 -13.32
CA THR A 86 3.01 -2.09 -14.44
C THR A 86 3.58 -2.60 -15.77
N LEU A 87 2.91 -2.32 -16.88
CA LEU A 87 3.37 -2.68 -18.20
C LEU A 87 4.23 -1.55 -18.82
N ASP A 88 5.50 -1.83 -19.07
CA ASP A 88 6.32 -1.02 -19.97
C ASP A 88 6.07 -1.44 -21.42
N ARG A 89 5.22 -0.70 -22.12
CA ARG A 89 4.84 -0.98 -23.51
C ARG A 89 6.01 -0.81 -24.48
N SER A 90 6.94 0.08 -24.20
CA SER A 90 8.11 0.34 -25.03
C SER A 90 9.10 -0.83 -24.95
N ALA A 91 9.38 -1.31 -23.75
CA ALA A 91 10.22 -2.45 -23.50
C ALA A 91 9.50 -3.80 -23.76
N LYS A 92 8.16 -3.81 -23.85
CA LYS A 92 7.31 -5.01 -23.94
C LYS A 92 7.57 -5.97 -22.76
N LYS A 93 7.74 -5.41 -21.59
CA LYS A 93 8.05 -6.11 -20.34
C LYS A 93 7.23 -5.58 -19.19
N HIS A 94 7.09 -6.37 -18.14
CA HIS A 94 6.56 -5.89 -16.88
C HIS A 94 7.64 -5.07 -16.16
N LEU A 95 7.30 -3.85 -15.75
CA LEU A 95 8.19 -2.96 -14.99
C LEU A 95 7.84 -3.06 -13.51
N GLY A 96 8.80 -3.55 -12.73
CA GLY A 96 8.75 -3.46 -11.26
C GLY A 96 9.46 -2.20 -10.77
N MET A 97 8.88 -1.51 -9.80
CA MET A 97 9.46 -0.36 -9.12
C MET A 97 9.46 -0.60 -7.62
N LEU A 98 10.59 -0.38 -6.96
CA LEU A 98 10.77 -0.52 -5.53
C LEU A 98 11.55 0.67 -4.99
N SER A 99 11.06 1.30 -3.93
CA SER A 99 11.73 2.45 -3.30
C SER A 99 11.66 2.37 -1.78
N LYS A 100 12.68 2.91 -1.13
CA LYS A 100 12.68 3.19 0.32
C LYS A 100 11.81 4.37 0.70
N GLU A 101 11.40 5.17 -0.26
CA GLU A 101 10.52 6.32 -0.08
C GLU A 101 9.07 5.90 -0.29
N GLY A 102 8.47 5.29 0.74
CA GLY A 102 7.07 4.89 0.77
C GLY A 102 6.20 5.91 1.50
N GLY A 103 4.87 5.71 1.46
CA GLY A 103 3.90 6.60 2.09
C GLY A 103 3.75 7.97 1.40
N VAL A 104 4.45 8.19 0.30
CA VAL A 104 4.44 9.42 -0.52
C VAL A 104 4.01 9.13 -1.96
N GLU A 105 3.81 10.19 -2.76
CA GLU A 105 3.51 10.01 -4.18
C GLU A 105 4.78 9.64 -4.95
N ILE A 106 4.77 8.49 -5.59
CA ILE A 106 5.94 7.97 -6.30
C ILE A 106 6.34 8.84 -7.49
N GLU A 107 5.38 9.56 -8.08
CA GLU A 107 5.61 10.51 -9.17
C GLU A 107 6.54 11.64 -8.71
N THR A 108 6.33 12.16 -7.50
CA THR A 108 7.20 13.18 -6.90
C THR A 108 8.61 12.62 -6.68
N VAL A 109 8.73 11.39 -6.18
CA VAL A 109 10.03 10.72 -6.02
C VAL A 109 10.73 10.54 -7.38
N ALA A 110 9.98 10.15 -8.41
CA ALA A 110 10.51 9.96 -9.75
C ALA A 110 11.02 11.26 -10.39
N GLU A 111 10.43 12.40 -10.06
CA GLU A 111 10.84 13.71 -10.54
C GLU A 111 12.03 14.29 -9.76
N GLU A 112 11.99 14.21 -8.43
CA GLU A 112 12.98 14.83 -7.55
C GLU A 112 14.21 13.97 -7.30
N ASN A 113 14.03 12.63 -7.18
CA ASN A 113 15.08 11.67 -6.86
C ASN A 113 14.86 10.33 -7.60
N PRO A 114 14.98 10.31 -8.95
CA PRO A 114 14.72 9.10 -9.75
C PRO A 114 15.61 7.90 -9.37
N ASP A 115 16.79 8.13 -8.82
CA ASP A 115 17.73 7.10 -8.37
C ASP A 115 17.28 6.39 -7.08
N ALA A 116 16.31 6.95 -6.35
CA ALA A 116 15.69 6.30 -5.20
C ALA A 116 14.75 5.15 -5.60
N ILE A 117 14.41 5.02 -6.90
CA ILE A 117 13.54 3.99 -7.42
C ILE A 117 14.37 2.91 -8.11
N ALA A 118 14.53 1.78 -7.46
CA ALA A 118 15.12 0.59 -8.08
C ALA A 118 14.11 -0.02 -9.06
N LYS A 119 14.48 -0.12 -10.34
CA LYS A 119 13.63 -0.63 -11.42
C LYS A 119 14.10 -2.00 -11.88
N ILE A 120 13.14 -2.87 -12.24
CA ILE A 120 13.39 -4.16 -12.85
C ILE A 120 12.44 -4.37 -14.04
N TRP A 121 12.94 -4.96 -15.13
CA TRP A 121 12.14 -5.36 -16.28
C TRP A 121 12.06 -6.86 -16.35
N VAL A 122 10.85 -7.38 -16.10
CA VAL A 122 10.56 -8.82 -16.08
C VAL A 122 9.98 -9.24 -17.43
N ASP A 123 10.56 -10.26 -18.02
CA ASP A 123 9.99 -10.88 -19.24
C ASP A 123 8.70 -11.63 -18.85
N PRO A 124 7.54 -11.32 -19.46
CA PRO A 124 6.27 -11.91 -19.08
C PRO A 124 6.18 -13.42 -19.33
N VAL A 125 7.03 -13.97 -20.22
CA VAL A 125 7.08 -15.41 -20.52
C VAL A 125 7.94 -16.15 -19.50
N VAL A 126 9.03 -15.54 -19.05
CA VAL A 126 9.96 -16.13 -18.07
C VAL A 126 9.44 -15.98 -16.65
N GLY A 127 8.81 -14.83 -16.35
CA GLY A 127 8.34 -14.48 -15.00
C GLY A 127 9.45 -13.97 -14.09
N LEU A 128 9.09 -13.74 -12.83
CA LEU A 128 9.97 -13.21 -11.79
C LEU A 128 10.36 -14.33 -10.81
N ASP A 129 11.63 -14.75 -10.83
CA ASP A 129 12.15 -15.71 -9.87
C ASP A 129 12.65 -15.06 -8.56
N GLU A 130 12.86 -15.88 -7.54
CA GLU A 130 13.31 -15.42 -6.22
C GLU A 130 14.71 -14.78 -6.27
N ALA A 131 15.64 -15.34 -7.06
CA ALA A 131 17.01 -14.83 -7.14
C ALA A 131 17.04 -13.42 -7.75
N THR A 132 16.25 -13.20 -8.79
CA THR A 132 16.06 -11.89 -9.43
C THR A 132 15.38 -10.90 -8.49
N THR A 133 14.35 -11.35 -7.75
CA THR A 133 13.67 -10.51 -6.75
C THR A 133 14.63 -10.08 -5.65
N ARG A 134 15.45 -10.99 -5.15
CA ARG A 134 16.44 -10.73 -4.12
C ARG A 134 17.51 -9.73 -4.58
N ALA A 135 17.99 -9.85 -5.81
CA ALA A 135 18.91 -8.87 -6.41
C ALA A 135 18.26 -7.48 -6.54
N TRP A 136 16.98 -7.42 -6.90
CA TRP A 136 16.22 -6.18 -6.99
C TRP A 136 16.02 -5.53 -5.62
N VAL A 137 15.65 -6.28 -4.58
CA VAL A 137 15.55 -5.79 -3.19
C VAL A 137 16.89 -5.25 -2.71
N ALA A 138 18.00 -5.93 -3.03
CA ALA A 138 19.35 -5.45 -2.70
C ALA A 138 19.68 -4.12 -3.41
N ALA A 139 19.28 -3.96 -4.68
CA ALA A 139 19.47 -2.72 -5.43
C ALA A 139 18.66 -1.54 -4.86
N ALA A 140 17.52 -1.81 -4.24
CA ALA A 140 16.72 -0.79 -3.54
C ALA A 140 17.31 -0.41 -2.17
N ASN A 141 18.37 -1.08 -1.71
CA ASN A 141 19.05 -0.84 -0.43
C ASN A 141 18.10 -0.89 0.79
N LEU A 142 17.14 -1.82 0.80
CA LEU A 142 16.31 -2.05 1.98
C LEU A 142 17.18 -2.57 3.15
N PRO A 143 16.82 -2.25 4.42
CA PRO A 143 17.55 -2.78 5.56
C PRO A 143 17.47 -4.31 5.62
N GLU A 144 18.49 -4.96 6.17
CA GLU A 144 18.59 -6.42 6.23
C GLU A 144 17.35 -7.08 6.84
N ALA A 145 16.77 -6.45 7.87
CA ALA A 145 15.56 -6.92 8.52
C ALA A 145 14.32 -6.98 7.58
N ALA A 146 14.31 -6.18 6.51
CA ALA A 146 13.20 -6.15 5.56
C ALA A 146 13.38 -7.12 4.39
N VAL A 147 14.59 -7.60 4.09
CA VAL A 147 14.91 -8.31 2.84
C VAL A 147 14.01 -9.53 2.61
N GLU A 148 13.96 -10.46 3.57
CA GLU A 148 13.22 -11.71 3.40
C GLU A 148 11.71 -11.46 3.24
N GLY A 149 11.15 -10.58 4.06
CA GLY A 149 9.73 -10.23 3.98
C GLY A 149 9.37 -9.47 2.70
N ALA A 150 10.26 -8.58 2.24
CA ALA A 150 10.08 -7.87 0.98
C ALA A 150 10.12 -8.83 -0.22
N VAL A 151 11.07 -9.77 -0.26
CA VAL A 151 11.15 -10.79 -1.32
C VAL A 151 9.87 -11.60 -1.40
N ASP A 152 9.37 -12.11 -0.28
CA ASP A 152 8.12 -12.90 -0.22
C ASP A 152 6.92 -12.08 -0.73
N ILE A 153 6.78 -10.83 -0.28
CA ILE A 153 5.65 -9.97 -0.68
C ILE A 153 5.76 -9.57 -2.16
N LEU A 154 6.95 -9.26 -2.67
CA LEU A 154 7.13 -8.88 -4.07
C LEU A 154 6.84 -10.04 -5.03
N GLN A 155 7.17 -11.28 -4.67
CA GLN A 155 6.78 -12.47 -5.42
C GLN A 155 5.24 -12.62 -5.47
N LYS A 156 4.56 -12.45 -4.33
CA LYS A 156 3.10 -12.48 -4.25
C LYS A 156 2.45 -11.33 -5.02
N LEU A 157 3.05 -10.13 -4.98
CA LEU A 157 2.57 -8.97 -5.72
C LEU A 157 2.67 -9.20 -7.23
N TYR A 158 3.77 -9.79 -7.70
CA TYR A 158 3.93 -10.15 -9.10
C TYR A 158 2.93 -11.21 -9.54
N THR A 159 2.68 -12.23 -8.71
CA THR A 159 1.63 -13.22 -8.95
C THR A 159 0.25 -12.57 -9.04
N ALA A 160 -0.08 -11.67 -8.11
CA ALA A 160 -1.35 -10.93 -8.14
C ALA A 160 -1.48 -10.05 -9.40
N TYR A 161 -0.39 -9.43 -9.85
CA TYR A 161 -0.33 -8.64 -11.08
C TYR A 161 -0.65 -9.48 -12.31
N THR A 162 -0.01 -10.66 -12.45
CA THR A 162 -0.18 -11.54 -13.62
C THR A 162 -1.51 -12.30 -13.60
N ASP A 163 -1.86 -12.90 -12.48
CA ASP A 163 -3.09 -13.70 -12.35
C ASP A 163 -4.36 -12.85 -12.38
N GLY A 164 -4.25 -11.60 -11.88
CA GLY A 164 -5.32 -10.62 -11.88
C GLY A 164 -5.48 -9.87 -13.21
N ASP A 165 -4.60 -10.12 -14.20
CA ASP A 165 -4.55 -9.37 -15.47
C ASP A 165 -4.56 -7.85 -15.22
N CYS A 166 -3.73 -7.40 -14.26
CA CYS A 166 -3.70 -6.02 -13.82
C CYS A 166 -2.89 -5.14 -14.77
N GLU A 167 -3.33 -3.90 -15.02
CA GLU A 167 -2.52 -2.88 -15.69
C GLU A 167 -1.51 -2.25 -14.73
N LEU A 168 -1.89 -2.18 -13.45
CA LEU A 168 -1.06 -1.69 -12.35
C LEU A 168 -1.46 -2.44 -11.07
N VAL A 169 -0.47 -2.83 -10.28
CA VAL A 169 -0.64 -3.21 -8.88
C VAL A 169 0.37 -2.44 -8.04
N GLU A 170 -0.08 -1.92 -6.91
CA GLU A 170 0.72 -1.03 -6.07
C GLU A 170 0.54 -1.35 -4.59
N ILE A 171 1.63 -1.28 -3.85
CA ILE A 171 1.64 -1.24 -2.38
C ILE A 171 2.29 0.07 -1.96
N ASN A 172 1.51 0.93 -1.31
CA ASN A 172 1.97 2.22 -0.80
C ASN A 172 1.24 2.59 0.50
N PRO A 173 1.86 2.29 1.66
CA PRO A 173 3.19 1.73 1.84
C PRO A 173 3.25 0.20 1.99
N LEU A 174 4.38 -0.38 1.60
CA LEU A 174 4.90 -1.64 2.14
C LEU A 174 5.65 -1.27 3.42
N ILE A 175 5.34 -1.91 4.54
CA ILE A 175 5.87 -1.46 5.84
C ILE A 175 6.80 -2.46 6.50
N LEU A 176 7.81 -1.94 7.20
CA LEU A 176 8.62 -2.67 8.17
C LEU A 176 8.18 -2.27 9.58
N THR A 177 7.87 -3.22 10.43
CA THR A 177 7.59 -2.98 11.85
C THR A 177 8.88 -2.94 12.68
N PRO A 178 8.86 -2.35 13.90
CA PRO A 178 10.01 -2.38 14.81
C PRO A 178 10.47 -3.80 15.18
N GLU A 179 9.57 -4.79 15.09
CA GLU A 179 9.87 -6.20 15.35
C GLU A 179 10.53 -6.90 14.15
N GLY A 180 10.78 -6.17 13.05
CA GLY A 180 11.41 -6.69 11.83
C GLY A 180 10.44 -7.47 10.92
N LYS A 181 9.13 -7.28 11.06
CA LYS A 181 8.14 -7.90 10.20
C LYS A 181 7.77 -6.97 9.05
N VAL A 182 7.82 -7.48 7.82
CA VAL A 182 7.32 -6.78 6.63
C VAL A 182 5.90 -7.21 6.32
N HIS A 183 5.00 -6.25 6.07
CA HIS A 183 3.63 -6.52 5.64
C HIS A 183 2.96 -5.32 4.96
N VAL A 184 1.72 -5.50 4.52
CA VAL A 184 0.85 -4.50 3.87
C VAL A 184 -0.45 -4.36 4.65
#